data_be8b38d22240db435a5729f3c49373db
#
_entry.id   be8b38d22240db435a5729f3c49373db
#
_cell.length_a   1.000
_cell.length_b   1.000
_cell.length_c   1.000
_cell.angle_alpha   90.00
_cell.angle_beta   90.00
_cell.angle_gamma   90.00
#
_symmetry.space_group_name_H-M   'P 1'
#
loop_
_entity.id
_entity.type
_entity.pdbx_description
1 polymer ?
#
loop_
_entity_poly.entity_id
_entity_poly.type
_entity_poly.pdbx_seq_one_letter_code
_entity_poly.pdbx_strand_id
1 'polypeptide(L)'
;KAEAMGVKEIYIEDLREEVAKYDPTTAARICGIDEDTIRSVARLYANAGAAMSIWTMGINQSTHGSDGVVGINNLSLITGNIGKPGGTSLSITGQCNAMGTREWSSCSGLPNYRVLENEQDRKEIAEFWNIDEAFLPRKRGMFQTDIYHAIEAGHIKGLWLIATNPLSSLPNSERVRRAMQKLEFCVVQDCYEDTESAQYAHVYLPAGTWAEKEGVMTNTERRINLVKPIVKPPGEAKPDLWVFNQMAKRFNEGDRVTFPEKAADIFIEMAGISK
;
A
#
# COMPACT_ATOMS: atom_id res chain seq x y z
N LYS A 1 -7.50 29.68 15.98
CA LYS A 1 -6.72 29.06 14.86
C LYS A 1 -7.60 28.15 13.99
N ALA A 2 -8.50 27.34 14.58
CA ALA A 2 -9.43 26.49 13.83
C ALA A 2 -10.38 27.32 12.93
N GLU A 3 -10.91 28.42 13.44
CA GLU A 3 -11.74 29.37 12.65
C GLU A 3 -10.96 29.96 11.46
N ALA A 4 -9.68 30.28 11.64
CA ALA A 4 -8.81 30.79 10.58
C ALA A 4 -8.54 29.73 9.48
N MET A 5 -8.76 28.45 9.77
CA MET A 5 -8.66 27.33 8.83
C MET A 5 -10.02 26.93 8.22
N GLY A 6 -11.07 27.68 8.50
CA GLY A 6 -12.42 27.39 8.00
C GLY A 6 -13.12 26.22 8.71
N VAL A 7 -12.60 25.75 9.83
CA VAL A 7 -13.22 24.70 10.65
C VAL A 7 -14.34 25.35 11.46
N LYS A 8 -15.59 25.02 11.15
CA LYS A 8 -16.77 25.63 11.76
C LYS A 8 -17.09 25.12 13.16
N GLU A 9 -16.71 23.90 13.48
CA GLU A 9 -16.98 23.24 14.76
C GLU A 9 -15.82 22.33 15.15
N ILE A 10 -15.45 22.34 16.44
CA ILE A 10 -14.50 21.42 17.05
C ILE A 10 -15.21 20.74 18.20
N TYR A 11 -15.44 19.46 18.10
CA TYR A 11 -16.05 18.64 19.16
C TYR A 11 -14.97 18.23 20.18
N ILE A 12 -14.44 19.22 20.91
CA ILE A 12 -13.43 18.99 21.95
C ILE A 12 -14.00 18.16 23.10
N GLU A 13 -15.28 18.29 23.38
CA GLU A 13 -15.91 17.54 24.48
C GLU A 13 -15.96 16.04 24.17
N ASP A 14 -16.30 15.64 22.95
CA ASP A 14 -16.29 14.23 22.53
C ASP A 14 -14.87 13.63 22.66
N LEU A 15 -13.85 14.39 22.24
CA LEU A 15 -12.45 13.98 22.42
C LEU A 15 -12.09 13.85 23.90
N ARG A 16 -12.56 14.78 24.74
CA ARG A 16 -12.30 14.76 26.19
C ARG A 16 -12.95 13.57 26.85
N GLU A 17 -14.19 13.24 26.50
CA GLU A 17 -14.88 12.04 26.98
C GLU A 17 -14.17 10.75 26.58
N GLU A 18 -13.71 10.67 25.34
CA GLU A 18 -12.97 9.49 24.88
C GLU A 18 -11.63 9.33 25.60
N VAL A 19 -10.85 10.41 25.72
CA VAL A 19 -9.55 10.41 26.38
C VAL A 19 -9.67 10.15 27.89
N ALA A 20 -10.78 10.53 28.52
CA ALA A 20 -11.00 10.28 29.93
C ALA A 20 -11.00 8.79 30.31
N LYS A 21 -11.26 7.90 29.36
CA LYS A 21 -11.19 6.44 29.52
C LYS A 21 -9.74 5.94 29.67
N TYR A 22 -8.77 6.75 29.28
CA TYR A 22 -7.35 6.44 29.23
C TYR A 22 -6.56 7.43 30.08
N ASP A 23 -6.90 7.53 31.37
CA ASP A 23 -6.11 8.34 32.27
C ASP A 23 -4.63 7.89 32.31
N PRO A 24 -3.70 8.70 32.78
CA PRO A 24 -2.28 8.37 32.72
C PRO A 24 -1.91 7.06 33.40
N THR A 25 -2.61 6.69 34.46
CA THR A 25 -2.39 5.41 35.18
C THR A 25 -2.86 4.23 34.32
N THR A 26 -4.02 4.33 33.69
CA THR A 26 -4.55 3.32 32.76
C THR A 26 -3.66 3.21 31.53
N ALA A 27 -3.26 4.34 30.94
CA ALA A 27 -2.37 4.36 29.80
C ALA A 27 -0.99 3.75 30.12
N ALA A 28 -0.43 4.05 31.29
CA ALA A 28 0.83 3.46 31.76
C ALA A 28 0.77 1.93 31.80
N ARG A 29 -0.30 1.40 32.37
CA ARG A 29 -0.53 -0.05 32.44
C ARG A 29 -0.69 -0.70 31.07
N ILE A 30 -1.38 -0.05 30.13
CA ILE A 30 -1.60 -0.57 28.76
C ILE A 30 -0.32 -0.52 27.94
N CYS A 31 0.41 0.60 28.02
CA CYS A 31 1.59 0.86 27.17
C CYS A 31 2.89 0.29 27.77
N GLY A 32 2.90 -0.10 29.04
CA GLY A 32 4.12 -0.55 29.73
C GLY A 32 5.13 0.58 29.97
N ILE A 33 4.67 1.84 30.06
CA ILE A 33 5.47 3.04 30.29
C ILE A 33 4.98 3.69 31.58
N ASP A 34 5.88 4.23 32.40
CA ASP A 34 5.48 4.88 33.65
C ASP A 34 4.67 6.16 33.41
N GLU A 35 3.81 6.51 34.36
CA GLU A 35 2.90 7.65 34.28
C GLU A 35 3.64 8.99 34.18
N ASP A 36 4.75 9.15 34.88
CA ASP A 36 5.52 10.41 34.88
C ASP A 36 6.19 10.62 33.53
N THR A 37 6.64 9.55 32.88
CA THR A 37 7.14 9.60 31.50
C THR A 37 6.05 10.05 30.53
N ILE A 38 4.83 9.47 30.62
CA ILE A 38 3.70 9.89 29.77
C ILE A 38 3.42 11.38 29.95
N ARG A 39 3.33 11.85 31.21
CA ARG A 39 3.07 13.25 31.51
C ARG A 39 4.18 14.18 31.05
N SER A 40 5.43 13.78 31.20
CA SER A 40 6.59 14.60 30.78
C SER A 40 6.67 14.72 29.26
N VAL A 41 6.46 13.64 28.52
CA VAL A 41 6.42 13.66 27.05
C VAL A 41 5.26 14.52 26.54
N ALA A 42 4.07 14.41 27.14
CA ALA A 42 2.92 15.25 26.78
C ALA A 42 3.23 16.75 26.98
N ARG A 43 3.85 17.12 28.09
CA ARG A 43 4.27 18.50 28.34
C ARG A 43 5.36 18.97 27.37
N LEU A 44 6.34 18.11 27.09
CA LEU A 44 7.40 18.41 26.12
C LEU A 44 6.81 18.71 24.74
N TYR A 45 5.89 17.86 24.28
CA TYR A 45 5.20 18.03 23.01
C TYR A 45 4.37 19.31 22.95
N ALA A 46 3.59 19.57 24.01
CA ALA A 46 2.69 20.73 24.08
C ALA A 46 3.46 22.07 24.18
N ASN A 47 4.60 22.11 24.86
CA ASN A 47 5.41 23.30 25.06
C ASN A 47 6.45 23.55 23.97
N ALA A 48 6.66 22.59 23.06
CA ALA A 48 7.56 22.78 21.94
C ALA A 48 7.11 23.94 21.04
N GLY A 49 8.06 24.73 20.57
CA GLY A 49 7.79 25.80 19.61
C GLY A 49 7.12 25.28 18.33
N ALA A 50 7.54 24.10 17.87
CA ALA A 50 6.89 23.28 16.85
C ALA A 50 7.16 21.81 17.16
N ALA A 51 6.17 20.95 17.01
CA ALA A 51 6.29 19.51 17.20
C ALA A 51 5.78 18.76 15.98
N MET A 52 6.48 17.71 15.58
CA MET A 52 6.10 16.86 14.46
C MET A 52 5.94 15.41 14.95
N SER A 53 4.81 14.80 14.62
CA SER A 53 4.58 13.37 14.80
C SER A 53 4.78 12.64 13.49
N ILE A 54 5.72 11.73 13.45
CA ILE A 54 6.06 10.96 12.25
C ILE A 54 5.74 9.49 12.51
N TRP A 55 4.97 8.87 11.61
CA TRP A 55 4.64 7.45 11.71
C TRP A 55 4.62 6.77 10.36
N THR A 56 4.54 5.46 10.34
CA THR A 56 4.48 4.64 9.13
C THR A 56 3.62 3.40 9.35
N MET A 57 3.95 2.29 8.70
CA MET A 57 3.14 1.09 8.62
C MET A 57 2.83 0.45 9.98
N GLY A 58 3.66 0.63 11.00
CA GLY A 58 3.39 0.13 12.35
C GLY A 58 2.08 0.68 12.95
N ILE A 59 1.69 1.90 12.60
CA ILE A 59 0.39 2.47 12.95
C ILE A 59 -0.67 2.09 11.89
N ASN A 60 -0.33 2.26 10.59
CA ASN A 60 -1.31 2.14 9.51
C ASN A 60 -1.83 0.70 9.32
N GLN A 61 -0.98 -0.31 9.46
CA GLN A 61 -1.31 -1.72 9.23
C GLN A 61 -1.75 -2.41 10.53
N SER A 62 -2.73 -1.83 11.19
CA SER A 62 -3.35 -2.32 12.40
C SER A 62 -4.87 -2.36 12.23
N THR A 63 -5.55 -3.24 12.95
CA THR A 63 -7.02 -3.26 13.03
C THR A 63 -7.60 -1.95 13.59
N HIS A 64 -6.79 -1.17 14.31
CA HIS A 64 -7.09 0.15 14.85
C HIS A 64 -6.26 1.26 14.18
N GLY A 65 -5.76 1.03 12.97
CA GLY A 65 -4.88 1.99 12.28
C GLY A 65 -5.53 3.36 12.08
N SER A 66 -6.79 3.40 11.68
CA SER A 66 -7.53 4.66 11.51
C SER A 66 -7.64 5.44 12.81
N ASP A 67 -7.97 4.76 13.92
CA ASP A 67 -8.08 5.38 15.25
C ASP A 67 -6.73 5.91 15.71
N GLY A 68 -5.65 5.15 15.49
CA GLY A 68 -4.28 5.57 15.79
C GLY A 68 -3.89 6.84 15.03
N VAL A 69 -4.20 6.91 13.73
CA VAL A 69 -3.95 8.12 12.91
C VAL A 69 -4.79 9.31 13.36
N VAL A 70 -6.07 9.09 13.69
CA VAL A 70 -6.94 10.14 14.26
C VAL A 70 -6.36 10.65 15.58
N GLY A 71 -5.89 9.75 16.47
CA GLY A 71 -5.25 10.14 17.72
C GLY A 71 -4.01 11.02 17.51
N ILE A 72 -3.14 10.67 16.57
CA ILE A 72 -1.94 11.47 16.21
C ILE A 72 -2.34 12.84 15.64
N ASN A 73 -3.34 12.87 14.77
CA ASN A 73 -3.85 14.12 14.21
C ASN A 73 -4.47 15.02 15.29
N ASN A 74 -5.24 14.45 16.21
CA ASN A 74 -5.82 15.17 17.34
C ASN A 74 -4.74 15.77 18.24
N LEU A 75 -3.65 15.03 18.52
CA LEU A 75 -2.52 15.55 19.27
C LEU A 75 -1.91 16.80 18.61
N SER A 76 -1.68 16.74 17.31
CA SER A 76 -1.18 17.89 16.54
C SER A 76 -2.18 19.05 16.48
N LEU A 77 -3.47 18.74 16.40
CA LEU A 77 -4.55 19.74 16.34
C LEU A 77 -4.69 20.52 17.66
N ILE A 78 -4.82 19.82 18.80
CA ILE A 78 -5.01 20.46 20.11
C ILE A 78 -3.79 21.27 20.57
N THR A 79 -2.59 20.88 20.12
CA THR A 79 -1.35 21.61 20.40
C THR A 79 -1.03 22.71 19.39
N GLY A 80 -1.89 22.90 18.36
CA GLY A 80 -1.74 23.93 17.35
C GLY A 80 -0.56 23.74 16.41
N ASN A 81 -0.18 22.49 16.14
CA ASN A 81 0.92 22.14 15.25
C ASN A 81 0.50 21.95 13.78
N ILE A 82 -0.80 21.82 13.49
CA ILE A 82 -1.28 21.68 12.11
C ILE A 82 -1.15 23.02 11.37
N GLY A 83 -0.56 22.97 10.16
CA GLY A 83 -0.36 24.16 9.31
C GLY A 83 0.73 25.11 9.80
N LYS A 84 1.56 24.69 10.74
CA LYS A 84 2.67 25.45 11.28
C LYS A 84 3.99 24.96 10.70
N PRO A 85 4.88 25.85 10.22
CA PRO A 85 6.21 25.43 9.79
C PRO A 85 6.96 24.66 10.89
N GLY A 86 7.45 23.46 10.58
CA GLY A 86 8.10 22.56 11.53
C GLY A 86 7.15 21.81 12.46
N GLY A 87 5.84 22.03 12.36
CA GLY A 87 4.83 21.31 13.14
C GLY A 87 3.82 20.62 12.21
N THR A 88 3.61 19.32 12.37
CA THR A 88 2.61 18.57 11.61
C THR A 88 2.47 17.15 12.14
N SER A 89 1.46 16.46 11.66
CA SER A 89 1.39 15.00 11.66
C SER A 89 1.74 14.50 10.26
N LEU A 90 2.73 13.60 10.14
CA LEU A 90 3.27 13.15 8.85
C LEU A 90 3.35 11.63 8.78
N SER A 91 2.61 11.05 7.84
CA SER A 91 2.76 9.65 7.49
C SER A 91 3.91 9.48 6.49
N ILE A 92 4.93 8.72 6.85
CA ILE A 92 6.03 8.35 5.97
C ILE A 92 5.84 6.91 5.55
N THR A 93 5.61 6.69 4.26
CA THR A 93 5.50 5.35 3.70
C THR A 93 6.87 4.75 3.46
N GLY A 94 7.06 3.47 3.82
CA GLY A 94 8.33 2.76 3.60
C GLY A 94 8.60 2.45 2.12
N GLN A 95 7.56 2.13 1.37
CA GLN A 95 7.68 1.83 -0.05
C GLN A 95 8.01 3.10 -0.84
N CYS A 96 9.08 3.04 -1.62
CA CYS A 96 9.61 4.20 -2.36
C CYS A 96 8.67 4.71 -3.47
N ASN A 97 7.75 3.90 -3.97
CA ASN A 97 6.77 4.27 -5.00
C ASN A 97 5.31 4.07 -4.56
N ALA A 98 5.01 4.17 -3.27
CA ALA A 98 3.64 3.98 -2.78
C ALA A 98 2.65 4.97 -3.40
N MET A 99 3.06 6.20 -3.63
CA MET A 99 2.22 7.20 -4.30
C MET A 99 1.97 6.85 -5.76
N GLY A 100 3.02 6.57 -6.53
CA GLY A 100 2.90 6.16 -7.92
C GLY A 100 2.09 4.88 -8.08
N THR A 101 2.31 3.89 -7.23
CA THR A 101 1.53 2.66 -7.25
C THR A 101 0.03 2.93 -7.08
N ARG A 102 -0.36 3.84 -6.19
CA ARG A 102 -1.77 4.22 -6.01
C ARG A 102 -2.34 5.03 -7.18
N GLU A 103 -1.53 5.89 -7.78
CA GLU A 103 -1.92 6.63 -9.00
C GLU A 103 -2.26 5.65 -10.16
N TRP A 104 -1.67 4.47 -10.12
CA TRP A 104 -1.75 3.48 -11.18
C TRP A 104 -2.64 2.28 -10.89
N SER A 105 -3.56 2.36 -9.97
CA SER A 105 -4.50 1.29 -9.62
C SER A 105 -4.01 0.21 -8.67
N SER A 106 -3.03 0.47 -7.84
CA SER A 106 -2.72 -0.52 -6.81
C SER A 106 -3.94 -0.84 -5.95
N CYS A 107 -3.95 -2.03 -5.39
CA CYS A 107 -4.96 -2.44 -4.41
C CYS A 107 -6.40 -2.46 -4.94
N SER A 108 -6.62 -2.99 -6.14
CA SER A 108 -7.95 -3.24 -6.72
C SER A 108 -8.74 -1.98 -7.14
N GLY A 109 -8.06 -0.93 -7.56
CA GLY A 109 -8.68 0.25 -8.19
C GLY A 109 -8.55 0.22 -9.72
N LEU A 110 -8.92 1.32 -10.36
CA LEU A 110 -8.63 1.64 -11.73
C LEU A 110 -7.59 2.79 -11.79
N PRO A 111 -6.85 2.96 -12.89
CA PRO A 111 -5.87 4.02 -13.01
C PRO A 111 -6.41 5.39 -12.65
N ASN A 112 -5.54 6.23 -12.07
CA ASN A 112 -5.82 7.61 -11.68
C ASN A 112 -6.98 7.73 -10.67
N TYR A 113 -6.94 6.90 -9.61
CA TYR A 113 -7.91 6.86 -8.50
C TYR A 113 -9.36 6.53 -8.88
N ARG A 114 -9.60 6.03 -10.07
CA ARG A 114 -10.93 5.59 -10.49
C ARG A 114 -11.35 4.33 -9.75
N VAL A 115 -12.66 4.16 -9.60
CA VAL A 115 -13.26 3.12 -8.74
C VAL A 115 -13.99 2.09 -9.58
N LEU A 116 -13.70 0.80 -9.35
CA LEU A 116 -14.32 -0.31 -10.10
C LEU A 116 -15.85 -0.35 -10.00
N GLU A 117 -16.39 0.04 -8.85
CA GLU A 117 -17.82 0.06 -8.60
C GLU A 117 -18.57 1.21 -9.34
N ASN A 118 -17.82 2.24 -9.79
CA ASN A 118 -18.38 3.35 -10.56
C ASN A 118 -18.43 2.99 -12.06
N GLU A 119 -19.61 2.99 -12.64
CA GLU A 119 -19.83 2.67 -14.07
C GLU A 119 -19.16 3.68 -15.00
N GLN A 120 -19.19 4.96 -14.66
CA GLN A 120 -18.58 6.01 -15.47
C GLN A 120 -17.05 5.86 -15.52
N ASP A 121 -16.43 5.56 -14.38
CA ASP A 121 -14.99 5.31 -14.29
C ASP A 121 -14.57 4.11 -15.16
N ARG A 122 -15.36 3.03 -15.14
CA ARG A 122 -15.10 1.87 -15.99
C ARG A 122 -15.26 2.20 -17.48
N LYS A 123 -16.30 2.93 -17.86
CA LYS A 123 -16.49 3.35 -19.26
C LYS A 123 -15.32 4.21 -19.77
N GLU A 124 -14.87 5.17 -18.99
CA GLU A 124 -13.73 6.02 -19.35
C GLU A 124 -12.45 5.19 -19.56
N ILE A 125 -12.18 4.23 -18.71
CA ILE A 125 -11.00 3.35 -18.84
C ILE A 125 -11.16 2.39 -20.02
N ALA A 126 -12.34 1.81 -20.20
CA ALA A 126 -12.61 0.92 -21.33
C ALA A 126 -12.46 1.65 -22.69
N GLU A 127 -12.99 2.86 -22.79
CA GLU A 127 -12.82 3.72 -23.96
C GLU A 127 -11.34 4.05 -24.21
N PHE A 128 -10.61 4.44 -23.16
CA PHE A 128 -9.20 4.74 -23.27
C PHE A 128 -8.35 3.55 -23.74
N TRP A 129 -8.62 2.35 -23.18
CA TRP A 129 -7.93 1.12 -23.58
C TRP A 129 -8.51 0.47 -24.84
N ASN A 130 -9.57 1.04 -25.42
CA ASN A 130 -10.29 0.48 -26.57
C ASN A 130 -10.69 -0.99 -26.37
N ILE A 131 -11.28 -1.27 -25.21
CA ILE A 131 -11.82 -2.60 -24.83
C ILE A 131 -13.29 -2.50 -24.49
N ASP A 132 -13.98 -3.64 -24.47
CA ASP A 132 -15.36 -3.70 -23.95
C ASP A 132 -15.36 -3.51 -22.43
N GLU A 133 -16.22 -2.62 -21.92
CA GLU A 133 -16.40 -2.38 -20.48
C GLU A 133 -16.70 -3.67 -19.71
N ALA A 134 -17.31 -4.64 -20.35
CA ALA A 134 -17.62 -5.95 -19.76
C ALA A 134 -16.38 -6.76 -19.33
N PHE A 135 -15.20 -6.44 -19.86
CA PHE A 135 -13.93 -7.04 -19.40
C PHE A 135 -13.44 -6.48 -18.06
N LEU A 136 -13.93 -5.32 -17.66
CA LEU A 136 -13.57 -4.73 -16.38
C LEU A 136 -14.45 -5.31 -15.26
N PRO A 137 -13.86 -5.77 -14.15
CA PRO A 137 -14.64 -6.26 -13.02
C PRO A 137 -15.45 -5.11 -12.41
N ARG A 138 -16.65 -5.42 -11.94
CA ARG A 138 -17.58 -4.46 -11.31
C ARG A 138 -17.42 -4.37 -9.79
N LYS A 139 -16.58 -5.23 -9.23
CA LYS A 139 -16.33 -5.33 -7.78
C LYS A 139 -14.87 -5.63 -7.56
N ARG A 140 -14.37 -5.19 -6.44
CA ARG A 140 -13.04 -5.56 -5.96
C ARG A 140 -12.94 -7.06 -5.71
N GLY A 141 -11.73 -7.60 -5.87
CA GLY A 141 -11.42 -8.96 -5.47
C GLY A 141 -11.37 -9.13 -3.94
N MET A 142 -10.89 -10.27 -3.51
CA MET A 142 -10.72 -10.59 -2.09
C MET A 142 -9.63 -9.76 -1.45
N PHE A 143 -9.78 -9.42 -0.17
CA PHE A 143 -8.68 -8.90 0.62
C PHE A 143 -7.59 -9.96 0.82
N GLN A 144 -6.38 -9.52 1.06
CA GLN A 144 -5.24 -10.43 1.18
C GLN A 144 -5.46 -11.52 2.24
N THR A 145 -6.05 -11.19 3.39
CA THR A 145 -6.38 -12.18 4.43
C THR A 145 -7.44 -13.18 3.98
N ASP A 146 -8.41 -12.76 3.19
CA ASP A 146 -9.50 -13.61 2.70
C ASP A 146 -9.02 -14.61 1.64
N ILE A 147 -7.98 -14.24 0.88
CA ILE A 147 -7.33 -15.15 -0.08
C ILE A 147 -6.85 -16.41 0.64
N TYR A 148 -6.18 -16.28 1.79
CA TYR A 148 -5.69 -17.45 2.54
C TYR A 148 -6.81 -18.26 3.18
N HIS A 149 -7.91 -17.64 3.58
CA HIS A 149 -9.12 -18.37 3.99
C HIS A 149 -9.73 -19.16 2.82
N ALA A 150 -9.80 -18.54 1.64
CA ALA A 150 -10.32 -19.19 0.45
C ALA A 150 -9.44 -20.36 -0.05
N ILE A 151 -8.11 -20.26 0.12
CA ILE A 151 -7.20 -21.37 -0.14
C ILE A 151 -7.42 -22.51 0.87
N GLU A 152 -7.52 -22.21 2.16
CA GLU A 152 -7.82 -23.24 3.19
C GLU A 152 -9.15 -23.96 2.91
N ALA A 153 -10.16 -23.24 2.38
CA ALA A 153 -11.44 -23.78 1.98
C ALA A 153 -11.46 -24.51 0.62
N GLY A 154 -10.33 -24.51 -0.11
CA GLY A 154 -10.22 -25.15 -1.43
C GLY A 154 -10.83 -24.38 -2.60
N HIS A 155 -11.25 -23.13 -2.38
CA HIS A 155 -11.80 -22.27 -3.44
C HIS A 155 -10.71 -21.69 -4.35
N ILE A 156 -9.51 -21.46 -3.83
CA ILE A 156 -8.34 -21.04 -4.59
C ILE A 156 -7.33 -22.18 -4.58
N LYS A 157 -6.92 -22.60 -5.76
CA LYS A 157 -6.02 -23.74 -5.98
C LYS A 157 -4.66 -23.32 -6.52
N GLY A 158 -4.61 -22.21 -7.24
CA GLY A 158 -3.40 -21.63 -7.79
C GLY A 158 -3.15 -20.23 -7.24
N LEU A 159 -1.89 -19.90 -6.95
CA LEU A 159 -1.49 -18.59 -6.46
C LEU A 159 -0.20 -18.12 -7.16
N TRP A 160 -0.17 -16.88 -7.58
CA TRP A 160 1.04 -16.21 -8.02
C TRP A 160 1.39 -15.11 -7.04
N LEU A 161 2.46 -15.31 -6.29
CA LEU A 161 3.04 -14.34 -5.37
C LEU A 161 4.07 -13.48 -6.11
N ILE A 162 3.93 -12.17 -6.02
CA ILE A 162 4.79 -11.22 -6.70
C ILE A 162 5.35 -10.24 -5.69
N ALA A 163 6.67 -10.26 -5.51
CA ALA A 163 7.41 -9.33 -4.65
C ALA A 163 6.85 -9.20 -3.22
N THR A 164 6.36 -10.28 -2.64
CA THR A 164 5.84 -10.31 -1.28
C THR A 164 6.09 -11.65 -0.60
N ASN A 165 6.32 -11.61 0.71
CA ASN A 165 6.54 -12.79 1.54
C ASN A 165 5.44 -12.88 2.61
N PRO A 166 4.26 -13.44 2.28
CA PRO A 166 3.12 -13.51 3.19
C PRO A 166 3.36 -14.30 4.46
N LEU A 167 4.25 -15.30 4.45
CA LEU A 167 4.62 -16.06 5.66
C LEU A 167 5.33 -15.20 6.71
N SER A 168 6.04 -14.15 6.27
CA SER A 168 6.68 -13.18 7.15
C SER A 168 5.80 -11.97 7.46
N SER A 169 5.01 -11.48 6.49
CA SER A 169 4.35 -10.18 6.57
C SER A 169 2.89 -10.23 7.04
N LEU A 170 2.22 -11.38 6.94
CA LEU A 170 0.82 -11.48 7.36
C LEU A 170 0.67 -11.95 8.81
N PRO A 171 -0.38 -11.51 9.51
CA PRO A 171 -0.72 -12.04 10.82
C PRO A 171 -1.12 -13.51 10.69
N ASN A 172 -0.91 -14.27 11.79
CA ASN A 172 -1.21 -15.70 11.86
C ASN A 172 -0.48 -16.54 10.79
N SER A 173 0.85 -16.51 10.84
CA SER A 173 1.73 -17.20 9.90
C SER A 173 1.43 -18.70 9.79
N GLU A 174 0.95 -19.36 10.87
CA GLU A 174 0.55 -20.76 10.84
C GLU A 174 -0.65 -21.02 9.92
N ARG A 175 -1.62 -20.10 9.87
CA ARG A 175 -2.71 -20.18 8.90
C ARG A 175 -2.18 -20.02 7.47
N VAL A 176 -1.34 -19.02 7.26
CA VAL A 176 -0.73 -18.80 5.94
C VAL A 176 0.02 -20.05 5.49
N ARG A 177 0.79 -20.68 6.40
CA ARG A 177 1.52 -21.91 6.13
C ARG A 177 0.60 -23.06 5.71
N ARG A 178 -0.48 -23.31 6.48
CA ARG A 178 -1.46 -24.35 6.13
C ARG A 178 -2.14 -24.07 4.78
N ALA A 179 -2.46 -22.82 4.48
CA ALA A 179 -3.03 -22.45 3.19
C ALA A 179 -2.04 -22.72 2.05
N MET A 180 -0.79 -22.26 2.18
CA MET A 180 0.25 -22.50 1.16
C MET A 180 0.45 -23.99 0.87
N GLN A 181 0.37 -24.86 1.88
CA GLN A 181 0.47 -26.32 1.73
C GLN A 181 -0.69 -26.95 0.92
N LYS A 182 -1.83 -26.28 0.84
CA LYS A 182 -3.02 -26.77 0.10
C LYS A 182 -3.05 -26.34 -1.37
N LEU A 183 -2.15 -25.46 -1.78
CA LEU A 183 -2.10 -25.01 -3.16
C LEU A 183 -1.71 -26.16 -4.10
N GLU A 184 -2.50 -26.34 -5.15
CA GLU A 184 -2.19 -27.25 -6.25
C GLU A 184 -1.07 -26.68 -7.15
N PHE A 185 -1.00 -25.34 -7.24
CA PHE A 185 0.03 -24.66 -8.02
C PHE A 185 0.40 -23.31 -7.36
N CYS A 186 1.69 -23.08 -7.18
CA CYS A 186 2.22 -21.83 -6.63
C CYS A 186 3.37 -21.33 -7.48
N VAL A 187 3.26 -20.09 -7.96
CA VAL A 187 4.34 -19.36 -8.61
C VAL A 187 4.82 -18.28 -7.65
N VAL A 188 6.11 -18.18 -7.45
CA VAL A 188 6.73 -17.07 -6.70
C VAL A 188 7.64 -16.29 -7.63
N GLN A 189 7.39 -15.00 -7.75
CA GLN A 189 8.21 -14.06 -8.48
C GLN A 189 8.83 -13.09 -7.49
N ASP A 190 10.12 -13.25 -7.23
CA ASP A 190 10.82 -12.42 -6.23
C ASP A 190 12.29 -12.27 -6.62
N CYS A 191 12.97 -11.31 -6.00
CA CYS A 191 14.41 -11.13 -6.14
C CYS A 191 15.22 -11.94 -5.12
N TYR A 192 14.57 -12.58 -4.14
CA TYR A 192 15.20 -13.45 -3.13
C TYR A 192 14.57 -14.84 -3.14
N GLU A 193 15.36 -15.84 -3.42
CA GLU A 193 14.90 -17.25 -3.53
C GLU A 193 14.78 -17.95 -2.17
N ASP A 194 15.36 -17.41 -1.13
CA ASP A 194 15.45 -18.00 0.21
C ASP A 194 14.36 -17.50 1.16
N THR A 195 13.30 -16.85 0.65
CA THR A 195 12.17 -16.42 1.47
C THR A 195 11.32 -17.62 1.93
N GLU A 196 10.67 -17.48 3.08
CA GLU A 196 9.81 -18.54 3.63
C GLU A 196 8.70 -18.93 2.66
N SER A 197 8.16 -17.99 1.92
CA SER A 197 7.10 -18.24 0.94
C SER A 197 7.63 -18.92 -0.34
N ALA A 198 8.87 -18.67 -0.73
CA ALA A 198 9.49 -19.29 -1.90
C ALA A 198 9.64 -20.81 -1.75
N GLN A 199 9.72 -21.33 -0.51
CA GLN A 199 9.78 -22.77 -0.24
C GLN A 199 8.54 -23.53 -0.69
N TYR A 200 7.42 -22.84 -0.94
CA TYR A 200 6.18 -23.44 -1.43
C TYR A 200 5.99 -23.29 -2.95
N ALA A 201 6.97 -22.69 -3.63
CA ALA A 201 6.89 -22.46 -5.06
C ALA A 201 7.01 -23.76 -5.85
N HIS A 202 6.06 -24.00 -6.75
CA HIS A 202 6.20 -25.01 -7.81
C HIS A 202 7.02 -24.45 -8.98
N VAL A 203 6.94 -23.13 -9.17
CA VAL A 203 7.75 -22.39 -10.13
C VAL A 203 8.27 -21.14 -9.45
N TYR A 204 9.56 -20.91 -9.54
CA TYR A 204 10.20 -19.68 -9.09
C TYR A 204 10.65 -18.86 -10.30
N LEU A 205 10.26 -17.58 -10.33
CA LEU A 205 10.62 -16.62 -11.38
C LEU A 205 11.52 -15.54 -10.77
N PRO A 206 12.84 -15.61 -11.00
CA PRO A 206 13.76 -14.62 -10.45
C PRO A 206 13.54 -13.26 -11.09
N ALA A 207 13.29 -12.24 -10.25
CA ALA A 207 12.99 -10.89 -10.66
C ALA A 207 14.13 -9.92 -10.34
N GLY A 208 14.32 -8.92 -11.20
CA GLY A 208 15.29 -7.85 -10.95
C GLY A 208 14.80 -6.84 -9.90
N THR A 209 15.75 -6.31 -9.12
CA THR A 209 15.47 -5.25 -8.15
C THR A 209 15.28 -3.87 -8.84
N TRP A 210 14.97 -2.83 -8.06
CA TRP A 210 14.78 -1.48 -8.59
C TRP A 210 16.03 -0.91 -9.32
N ALA A 211 17.23 -1.30 -8.92
CA ALA A 211 18.48 -0.87 -9.55
C ALA A 211 18.78 -1.60 -10.89
N GLU A 212 18.01 -2.60 -11.24
CA GLU A 212 18.21 -3.52 -12.37
C GLU A 212 17.13 -3.36 -13.45
N LYS A 213 16.19 -2.45 -13.26
CA LYS A 213 15.07 -2.20 -14.19
C LYS A 213 14.77 -0.72 -14.36
N GLU A 214 14.12 -0.38 -15.48
CA GLU A 214 13.64 0.96 -15.77
C GLU A 214 12.21 1.15 -15.31
N GLY A 215 11.88 2.35 -14.86
CA GLY A 215 10.54 2.73 -14.46
C GLY A 215 10.48 4.16 -13.95
N VAL A 216 9.39 4.48 -13.27
CA VAL A 216 9.21 5.77 -12.61
C VAL A 216 8.75 5.59 -11.18
N MET A 217 9.07 6.55 -10.32
CA MET A 217 8.62 6.61 -8.93
C MET A 217 8.09 8.00 -8.61
N THR A 218 6.94 8.07 -7.95
CA THR A 218 6.38 9.33 -7.46
C THR A 218 6.78 9.51 -6.00
N ASN A 219 7.50 10.59 -5.70
CA ASN A 219 7.97 10.90 -4.35
C ASN A 219 6.93 11.70 -3.53
N THR A 220 7.27 12.01 -2.28
CA THR A 220 6.43 12.77 -1.34
C THR A 220 6.05 14.16 -1.86
N GLU A 221 6.86 14.77 -2.69
CA GLU A 221 6.57 16.07 -3.35
C GLU A 221 5.66 15.93 -4.57
N ARG A 222 5.11 14.75 -4.83
CA ARG A 222 4.30 14.44 -6.02
C ARG A 222 5.08 14.62 -7.32
N ARG A 223 6.40 14.47 -7.27
CA ARG A 223 7.27 14.51 -8.44
C ARG A 223 7.52 13.10 -8.96
N ILE A 224 7.31 12.91 -10.25
CA ILE A 224 7.62 11.66 -10.93
C ILE A 224 9.10 11.70 -11.33
N ASN A 225 9.87 10.73 -10.87
CA ASN A 225 11.30 10.60 -11.13
C ASN A 225 11.56 9.36 -11.98
N LEU A 226 12.35 9.51 -13.02
CA LEU A 226 12.82 8.40 -13.85
C LEU A 226 13.86 7.58 -13.09
N VAL A 227 13.62 6.29 -12.98
CA VAL A 227 14.58 5.30 -12.47
C VAL A 227 15.18 4.56 -13.64
N LYS A 228 16.48 4.63 -13.75
CA LYS A 228 17.25 3.89 -14.79
C LYS A 228 17.98 2.72 -14.17
N PRO A 229 18.16 1.62 -14.89
CA PRO A 229 18.98 0.53 -14.40
C PRO A 229 20.43 0.99 -14.24
N ILE A 230 21.03 0.65 -13.09
CA ILE A 230 22.43 0.95 -12.74
C ILE A 230 23.28 -0.29 -13.04
N VAL A 231 22.71 -1.46 -12.81
CA VAL A 231 23.37 -2.76 -13.05
C VAL A 231 22.40 -3.69 -13.81
N LYS A 232 22.96 -4.74 -14.38
CA LYS A 232 22.13 -5.80 -15.00
C LYS A 232 21.62 -6.75 -13.97
N PRO A 233 20.39 -7.30 -14.13
CA PRO A 233 19.90 -8.38 -13.28
C PRO A 233 20.89 -9.58 -13.27
N PRO A 234 21.13 -10.21 -12.13
CA PRO A 234 22.01 -11.37 -12.02
C PRO A 234 21.37 -12.63 -12.63
N GLY A 235 22.21 -13.54 -13.13
CA GLY A 235 21.79 -14.86 -13.58
C GLY A 235 20.64 -14.81 -14.60
N GLU A 236 19.56 -15.52 -14.30
CA GLU A 236 18.35 -15.58 -15.14
C GLU A 236 17.29 -14.54 -14.79
N ALA A 237 17.53 -13.70 -13.77
CA ALA A 237 16.57 -12.70 -13.33
C ALA A 237 16.16 -11.74 -14.47
N LYS A 238 14.88 -11.40 -14.49
CA LYS A 238 14.28 -10.50 -15.49
C LYS A 238 13.53 -9.38 -14.80
N PRO A 239 13.42 -8.18 -15.44
CA PRO A 239 12.49 -7.17 -14.97
C PRO A 239 11.05 -7.70 -14.92
N ASP A 240 10.27 -7.30 -13.91
CA ASP A 240 8.87 -7.72 -13.76
C ASP A 240 8.05 -7.47 -15.02
N LEU A 241 8.25 -6.32 -15.66
CA LEU A 241 7.58 -5.98 -16.91
C LEU A 241 7.81 -7.04 -18.01
N TRP A 242 9.03 -7.57 -18.12
CA TRP A 242 9.33 -8.63 -19.08
C TRP A 242 8.53 -9.90 -18.75
N VAL A 243 8.46 -10.29 -17.47
CA VAL A 243 7.71 -11.47 -17.02
C VAL A 243 6.23 -11.29 -17.35
N PHE A 244 5.65 -10.15 -16.97
CA PHE A 244 4.24 -9.85 -17.27
C PHE A 244 3.94 -9.87 -18.76
N ASN A 245 4.79 -9.29 -19.60
CA ASN A 245 4.63 -9.30 -21.05
C ASN A 245 4.71 -10.72 -21.63
N GLN A 246 5.61 -11.57 -21.12
CA GLN A 246 5.67 -12.96 -21.56
C GLN A 246 4.41 -13.75 -21.19
N MET A 247 3.83 -13.48 -20.03
CA MET A 247 2.57 -14.09 -19.61
C MET A 247 1.39 -13.54 -20.40
N ALA A 248 1.32 -12.22 -20.58
CA ALA A 248 0.27 -11.57 -21.34
C ALA A 248 0.20 -12.10 -22.78
N LYS A 249 1.34 -12.22 -23.46
CA LYS A 249 1.41 -12.80 -24.81
C LYS A 249 0.85 -14.23 -24.90
N ARG A 250 1.03 -15.03 -23.85
CA ARG A 250 0.54 -16.41 -23.80
C ARG A 250 -0.96 -16.51 -23.47
N PHE A 251 -1.48 -15.58 -22.69
CA PHE A 251 -2.91 -15.51 -22.38
C PHE A 251 -3.74 -14.76 -23.40
N ASN A 252 -3.10 -13.94 -24.25
CA ASN A 252 -3.77 -13.11 -25.25
C ASN A 252 -4.07 -13.91 -26.52
N GLU A 253 -5.03 -14.81 -26.44
CA GLU A 253 -5.46 -15.60 -27.59
C GLU A 253 -6.03 -14.70 -28.69
N GLY A 254 -5.37 -14.74 -29.86
CA GLY A 254 -5.82 -14.00 -31.04
C GLY A 254 -5.47 -12.52 -31.04
N ASP A 255 -4.42 -12.10 -30.33
CA ASP A 255 -3.89 -10.73 -30.31
C ASP A 255 -4.95 -9.64 -30.07
N ARG A 256 -5.90 -9.92 -29.17
CA ARG A 256 -7.04 -9.04 -28.88
C ARG A 256 -6.62 -7.72 -28.22
N VAL A 257 -5.49 -7.71 -27.51
CA VAL A 257 -4.98 -6.55 -26.79
C VAL A 257 -3.49 -6.41 -27.07
N THR A 258 -3.03 -5.20 -27.38
CA THR A 258 -1.61 -4.89 -27.50
C THR A 258 -1.09 -4.41 -26.16
N PHE A 259 -0.08 -5.09 -25.62
CA PHE A 259 0.57 -4.71 -24.35
C PHE A 259 1.87 -3.95 -24.64
N PRO A 260 2.07 -2.76 -24.03
CA PRO A 260 3.34 -2.04 -24.14
C PRO A 260 4.49 -2.86 -23.57
N GLU A 261 5.58 -2.98 -24.34
CA GLU A 261 6.75 -3.77 -23.92
C GLU A 261 7.82 -2.94 -23.18
N LYS A 262 7.80 -1.62 -23.39
CA LYS A 262 8.78 -0.71 -22.80
C LYS A 262 8.16 0.10 -21.68
N ALA A 263 8.92 0.32 -20.62
CA ALA A 263 8.49 1.17 -19.50
C ALA A 263 8.07 2.58 -19.94
N ALA A 264 8.76 3.14 -20.95
CA ALA A 264 8.41 4.45 -21.52
C ALA A 264 7.02 4.46 -22.18
N ASP A 265 6.65 3.42 -22.91
CA ASP A 265 5.36 3.34 -23.58
C ASP A 265 4.22 3.21 -22.58
N ILE A 266 4.43 2.41 -21.51
CA ILE A 266 3.51 2.31 -20.37
C ILE A 266 3.36 3.68 -19.70
N PHE A 267 4.45 4.41 -19.48
CA PHE A 267 4.37 5.74 -18.89
C PHE A 267 3.59 6.73 -19.76
N ILE A 268 3.75 6.68 -21.09
CA ILE A 268 2.99 7.52 -22.03
C ILE A 268 1.50 7.20 -21.97
N GLU A 269 1.14 5.92 -21.95
CA GLU A 269 -0.24 5.47 -21.80
C GLU A 269 -0.84 6.01 -20.52
N MET A 270 -0.13 5.84 -19.44
CA MET A 270 -0.53 6.31 -18.11
C MET A 270 -0.70 7.83 -18.06
N ALA A 271 0.20 8.61 -18.61
CA ALA A 271 0.08 10.05 -18.70
C ALA A 271 -1.15 10.48 -19.53
N GLY A 272 -1.55 9.68 -20.51
CA GLY A 272 -2.77 9.86 -21.28
C GLY A 272 -4.06 9.74 -20.44
N ILE A 273 -4.12 8.75 -19.57
CA ILE A 273 -5.26 8.53 -18.65
C ILE A 273 -5.39 9.65 -17.61
N SER A 274 -4.31 10.34 -17.29
CA SER A 274 -4.27 11.39 -16.25
C SER A 274 -4.77 12.75 -16.73
N LYS A 275 -5.11 12.89 -18.00
CA LYS A 275 -5.70 14.09 -18.59
C LYS A 275 -7.21 14.09 -18.38
#